data_5b2c602adce1a28223c820b69caabd2b
#
_entry.id   5b2c602adce1a28223c820b69caabd2b
#
_cell.length_a   1.000
_cell.length_b   1.000
_cell.length_c   1.000
_cell.angle_alpha   90.00
_cell.angle_beta   90.00
_cell.angle_gamma   90.00
#
_symmetry.space_group_name_H-M   'P 1'
#
loop_
_entity.id
_entity.type
_entity.pdbx_description
1 polymer ?
#
loop_
_entity_poly.entity_id
_entity_poly.type
_entity_poly.pdbx_seq_one_letter_code
_entity_poly.pdbx_strand_id
1 'polypeptide(L)'
;MHPMTPPRIVVGILAFLPVGCAALSGSREEYYVCSYDRVWDAALETMKGQPVANHDKAKGLIETNWQEVPPTSERTFGIFGREGFGNIERARYTVSVKQMNDVASVSVLETRERWHARGGVTQQALKWWAIEPSEEVTNGVVDRLNARLKTKGCAPA
;
A
#
# COMPACT_ATOMS: atom_id res chain seq x y z
N MET A 1 -52.77 -34.56 39.80
CA MET A 1 -51.62 -35.02 38.94
C MET A 1 -51.39 -33.98 37.87
N HIS A 2 -50.40 -33.08 38.04
CA HIS A 2 -50.02 -32.10 37.04
C HIS A 2 -48.74 -32.58 36.33
N PRO A 3 -48.66 -32.58 35.00
CA PRO A 3 -47.44 -32.95 34.32
C PRO A 3 -46.46 -31.74 34.32
N MET A 4 -45.27 -31.98 34.83
CA MET A 4 -44.14 -31.07 34.77
C MET A 4 -43.58 -31.01 33.35
N THR A 5 -43.57 -29.82 32.77
CA THR A 5 -42.93 -29.54 31.48
C THR A 5 -41.46 -29.24 31.71
N PRO A 6 -40.49 -29.85 30.99
CA PRO A 6 -39.06 -29.56 31.17
C PRO A 6 -38.67 -28.24 30.50
N PRO A 7 -37.67 -27.53 31.03
CA PRO A 7 -37.20 -26.27 30.48
C PRO A 7 -36.44 -26.49 29.17
N ARG A 8 -36.79 -25.74 28.13
CA ARG A 8 -36.07 -25.68 26.87
C ARG A 8 -34.78 -24.86 27.04
N ILE A 9 -33.63 -25.53 26.96
CA ILE A 9 -32.33 -24.90 26.91
C ILE A 9 -32.12 -24.36 25.47
N VAL A 10 -32.12 -23.04 25.33
CA VAL A 10 -31.75 -22.37 24.08
C VAL A 10 -30.23 -22.25 24.08
N VAL A 11 -29.56 -23.10 23.31
CA VAL A 11 -28.12 -23.01 23.04
C VAL A 11 -27.93 -21.92 22.00
N GLY A 12 -27.49 -20.73 22.45
CA GLY A 12 -27.10 -19.64 21.58
C GLY A 12 -25.75 -19.97 20.91
N ILE A 13 -25.77 -20.23 19.60
CA ILE A 13 -24.56 -20.38 18.78
C ILE A 13 -23.99 -18.96 18.54
N LEU A 14 -22.93 -18.61 19.28
CA LEU A 14 -22.12 -17.42 18.99
C LEU A 14 -21.34 -17.69 17.69
N ALA A 15 -21.78 -17.13 16.59
CA ALA A 15 -21.04 -17.13 15.33
C ALA A 15 -19.84 -16.19 15.46
N PHE A 16 -18.65 -16.74 15.67
CA PHE A 16 -17.39 -16.02 15.52
C PHE A 16 -17.19 -15.71 14.04
N LEU A 17 -17.42 -14.47 13.64
CA LEU A 17 -17.00 -13.95 12.34
C LEU A 17 -15.46 -13.80 12.37
N PRO A 18 -14.71 -14.47 11.50
CA PRO A 18 -13.29 -14.18 11.37
C PRO A 18 -13.17 -12.76 10.81
N VAL A 19 -12.62 -11.85 11.61
CA VAL A 19 -12.12 -10.56 11.12
C VAL A 19 -10.92 -10.89 10.24
N GLY A 20 -11.16 -11.04 8.94
CA GLY A 20 -10.11 -11.19 7.95
C GLY A 20 -9.25 -9.94 8.00
N CYS A 21 -8.01 -10.05 8.49
CA CYS A 21 -6.97 -9.08 8.20
C CYS A 21 -6.82 -9.05 6.67
N ALA A 22 -7.37 -8.03 6.03
CA ALA A 22 -7.01 -7.70 4.67
C ALA A 22 -5.50 -7.36 4.72
N ALA A 23 -4.66 -8.33 4.36
CA ALA A 23 -3.27 -8.06 4.07
C ALA A 23 -3.28 -6.93 3.05
N LEU A 24 -2.65 -5.79 3.37
CA LEU A 24 -2.42 -4.70 2.43
C LEU A 24 -1.46 -5.25 1.37
N SER A 25 -2.01 -5.89 0.35
CA SER A 25 -1.25 -6.37 -0.80
C SER A 25 -0.55 -5.14 -1.39
N GLY A 26 0.79 -5.20 -1.49
CA GLY A 26 1.61 -4.11 -2.01
C GLY A 26 2.34 -3.26 -0.97
N SER A 27 2.23 -3.55 0.34
CA SER A 27 3.11 -2.96 1.33
C SER A 27 4.31 -3.86 1.58
N ARG A 28 5.51 -3.28 1.59
CA ARG A 28 6.74 -3.95 2.00
C ARG A 28 7.26 -3.30 3.28
N GLU A 29 7.46 -4.10 4.30
CA GLU A 29 7.97 -3.68 5.60
C GLU A 29 9.37 -4.25 5.83
N GLU A 30 10.30 -3.40 6.25
CA GLU A 30 11.68 -3.74 6.55
C GLU A 30 12.03 -3.26 7.95
N TYR A 31 12.98 -3.95 8.59
CA TYR A 31 13.37 -3.71 9.98
C TYR A 31 14.86 -3.40 10.07
N TYR A 32 15.23 -2.41 10.90
CA TYR A 32 16.61 -1.93 11.03
C TYR A 32 16.99 -1.71 12.48
N VAL A 33 18.16 -2.17 12.87
CA VAL A 33 18.79 -1.80 14.14
C VAL A 33 19.36 -0.39 14.01
N CYS A 34 18.53 0.60 14.31
CA CYS A 34 18.85 2.00 14.11
C CYS A 34 17.90 2.91 14.90
N SER A 35 18.33 4.15 15.18
CA SER A 35 17.46 5.13 15.80
C SER A 35 16.40 5.63 14.82
N TYR A 36 15.23 5.96 15.35
CA TYR A 36 14.12 6.53 14.60
C TYR A 36 14.55 7.70 13.71
N ASP A 37 15.31 8.65 14.25
CA ASP A 37 15.75 9.84 13.51
C ASP A 37 16.55 9.51 12.25
N ARG A 38 17.48 8.56 12.35
CA ARG A 38 18.29 8.16 11.19
C ARG A 38 17.45 7.49 10.13
N VAL A 39 16.50 6.64 10.54
CA VAL A 39 15.60 5.94 9.63
C VAL A 39 14.64 6.93 8.98
N TRP A 40 14.08 7.86 9.76
CA TRP A 40 13.24 8.94 9.25
C TRP A 40 13.94 9.80 8.19
N ASP A 41 15.16 10.25 8.50
CA ASP A 41 15.93 11.08 7.58
C ASP A 41 16.27 10.33 6.28
N ALA A 42 16.60 9.03 6.38
CA ALA A 42 16.86 8.19 5.21
C ALA A 42 15.58 8.01 4.37
N ALA A 43 14.43 7.79 5.01
CA ALA A 43 13.16 7.67 4.34
C ALA A 43 12.77 8.96 3.60
N LEU A 44 12.89 10.11 4.27
CA LEU A 44 12.61 11.41 3.68
C LEU A 44 13.56 11.73 2.51
N GLU A 45 14.85 11.42 2.65
CA GLU A 45 15.82 11.55 1.56
C GLU A 45 15.54 10.62 0.38
N THR A 46 15.04 9.42 0.63
CA THR A 46 14.66 8.46 -0.42
C THR A 46 13.52 9.00 -1.25
N MET A 47 12.61 9.75 -0.64
CA MET A 47 11.46 10.37 -1.30
C MET A 47 11.80 11.72 -1.96
N LYS A 48 13.03 12.24 -1.84
CA LYS A 48 13.47 13.41 -2.62
C LYS A 48 13.39 13.10 -4.11
N GLY A 49 12.75 13.98 -4.86
CA GLY A 49 12.47 13.77 -6.29
C GLY A 49 11.07 13.22 -6.57
N GLN A 50 10.36 12.81 -5.54
CA GLN A 50 8.93 12.54 -5.59
C GLN A 50 8.16 13.79 -5.12
N PRO A 51 6.95 14.06 -5.61
CA PRO A 51 6.14 15.20 -5.18
C PRO A 51 5.58 14.94 -3.76
N VAL A 52 6.41 15.09 -2.73
CA VAL A 52 5.98 14.92 -1.34
C VAL A 52 4.87 15.92 -1.02
N ALA A 53 3.71 15.41 -0.66
CA ALA A 53 2.53 16.20 -0.30
C ALA A 53 2.51 16.55 1.18
N ASN A 54 2.88 15.57 2.00
CA ASN A 54 2.84 15.67 3.45
C ASN A 54 3.94 14.84 4.09
N HIS A 55 4.50 15.32 5.19
CA HIS A 55 5.36 14.54 6.07
C HIS A 55 5.16 14.98 7.52
N ASP A 56 4.91 14.01 8.37
CA ASP A 56 4.68 14.21 9.81
C ASP A 56 5.62 13.27 10.59
N LYS A 57 6.70 13.83 11.09
CA LYS A 57 7.70 13.06 11.83
C LYS A 57 7.15 12.48 13.13
N ALA A 58 6.21 13.17 13.77
CA ALA A 58 5.64 12.69 15.03
C ALA A 58 4.75 11.45 14.81
N LYS A 59 4.10 11.36 13.66
CA LYS A 59 3.32 10.17 13.25
C LYS A 59 4.15 9.15 12.47
N GLY A 60 5.36 9.51 12.07
CA GLY A 60 6.20 8.66 11.23
C GLY A 60 5.64 8.46 9.83
N LEU A 61 5.01 9.47 9.24
CA LEU A 61 4.29 9.35 7.98
C LEU A 61 4.84 10.31 6.92
N ILE A 62 5.13 9.78 5.73
CA ILE A 62 5.48 10.56 4.53
C ILE A 62 4.53 10.13 3.42
N GLU A 63 3.86 11.08 2.78
CA GLU A 63 2.94 10.84 1.68
C GLU A 63 3.29 11.70 0.48
N THR A 64 3.21 11.11 -0.73
CA THR A 64 3.37 11.86 -1.97
C THR A 64 2.01 12.24 -2.56
N ASN A 65 2.01 13.24 -3.44
CA ASN A 65 0.91 13.46 -4.35
C ASN A 65 0.81 12.32 -5.37
N TRP A 66 -0.33 12.23 -6.02
CA TRP A 66 -0.49 11.42 -7.20
C TRP A 66 0.43 11.93 -8.32
N GLN A 67 1.11 11.00 -8.97
CA GLN A 67 1.92 11.27 -10.14
C GLN A 67 1.62 10.25 -11.24
N GLU A 68 1.66 10.69 -12.47
CA GLU A 68 1.55 9.81 -13.62
C GLU A 68 2.78 8.91 -13.70
N VAL A 69 2.55 7.63 -13.95
CA VAL A 69 3.61 6.61 -14.00
C VAL A 69 3.45 5.76 -15.27
N PRO A 70 4.53 5.15 -15.75
CA PRO A 70 4.44 4.21 -16.85
C PRO A 70 3.43 3.09 -16.56
N PRO A 71 2.60 2.71 -17.52
CA PRO A 71 1.63 1.65 -17.33
C PRO A 71 2.31 0.31 -17.10
N THR A 72 1.78 -0.47 -16.16
CA THR A 72 2.32 -1.81 -15.83
C THR A 72 2.04 -2.86 -16.88
N SER A 73 1.11 -2.60 -17.80
CA SER A 73 0.81 -3.50 -18.92
C SER A 73 0.72 -2.73 -20.23
N GLU A 74 1.52 -3.13 -21.20
CA GLU A 74 1.44 -2.67 -22.59
C GLU A 74 0.25 -3.27 -23.34
N ARG A 75 -0.72 -3.88 -22.64
CA ARG A 75 -1.84 -4.53 -23.31
C ARG A 75 -2.70 -3.52 -24.07
N THR A 76 -2.38 -3.40 -25.36
CA THR A 76 -3.30 -2.88 -26.35
C THR A 76 -4.52 -3.80 -26.41
N PHE A 77 -5.61 -3.41 -25.76
CA PHE A 77 -6.89 -4.06 -25.96
C PHE A 77 -7.47 -3.59 -27.29
N GLY A 78 -7.41 -4.41 -28.30
CA GLY A 78 -8.12 -4.20 -29.53
C GLY A 78 -7.61 -5.10 -30.65
N ILE A 79 -8.50 -5.89 -31.25
CA ILE A 79 -8.29 -6.74 -32.45
C ILE A 79 -7.79 -5.88 -33.62
N PHE A 80 -7.83 -4.56 -33.55
CA PHE A 80 -7.51 -3.62 -34.61
C PHE A 80 -6.32 -2.70 -34.31
N GLY A 81 -5.43 -3.05 -33.37
CA GLY A 81 -4.15 -2.34 -33.18
C GLY A 81 -4.25 -0.82 -32.93
N ARG A 82 -5.39 -0.32 -32.55
CA ARG A 82 -5.50 1.07 -32.11
C ARG A 82 -4.86 1.18 -30.74
N GLU A 83 -3.71 1.84 -30.68
CA GLU A 83 -3.16 2.33 -29.44
C GLU A 83 -4.28 3.04 -28.67
N GLY A 84 -4.78 2.36 -27.62
CA GLY A 84 -5.95 2.83 -26.93
C GLY A 84 -5.59 4.07 -26.14
N PHE A 85 -6.23 5.18 -26.41
CA PHE A 85 -6.41 6.23 -25.42
C PHE A 85 -6.85 5.56 -24.12
N GLY A 86 -5.99 5.45 -23.11
CA GLY A 86 -6.49 5.02 -21.84
C GLY A 86 -5.64 4.12 -20.95
N ASN A 87 -4.38 3.92 -21.22
CA ASN A 87 -3.49 3.28 -20.26
C ASN A 87 -2.72 4.33 -19.43
N ILE A 88 -3.41 5.38 -18.97
CA ILE A 88 -2.83 6.34 -18.04
C ILE A 88 -2.93 5.71 -16.65
N GLU A 89 -1.79 5.55 -16.02
CA GLU A 89 -1.71 5.11 -14.63
C GLU A 89 -1.14 6.22 -13.76
N ARG A 90 -1.56 6.27 -12.51
CA ARG A 90 -1.00 7.14 -11.51
C ARG A 90 -0.69 6.37 -10.24
N ALA A 91 0.35 6.79 -9.56
CA ALA A 91 0.74 6.20 -8.29
C ALA A 91 1.01 7.27 -7.25
N ARG A 92 0.86 6.90 -5.99
CA ARG A 92 1.35 7.65 -4.82
C ARG A 92 1.99 6.69 -3.85
N TYR A 93 2.91 7.20 -3.05
CA TYR A 93 3.60 6.43 -2.03
C TYR A 93 3.21 6.91 -0.64
N THR A 94 3.05 5.95 0.26
CA THR A 94 2.94 6.17 1.69
C THR A 94 4.08 5.43 2.36
N VAL A 95 4.96 6.14 3.04
CA VAL A 95 6.06 5.57 3.82
C VAL A 95 5.76 5.79 5.29
N SER A 96 5.75 4.70 6.06
CA SER A 96 5.53 4.75 7.51
C SER A 96 6.79 4.29 8.24
N VAL A 97 7.23 5.07 9.21
CA VAL A 97 8.39 4.75 10.07
C VAL A 97 7.89 4.59 11.51
N LYS A 98 8.24 3.48 12.16
CA LYS A 98 7.88 3.22 13.56
C LYS A 98 9.10 2.78 14.34
N GLN A 99 9.20 3.20 15.61
CA GLN A 99 10.21 2.70 16.54
C GLN A 99 9.61 1.59 17.40
N MET A 100 10.33 0.49 17.52
CA MET A 100 10.00 -0.63 18.37
C MET A 100 11.26 -1.00 19.18
N ASN A 101 11.41 -0.40 20.38
CA ASN A 101 12.62 -0.52 21.19
C ASN A 101 13.87 -0.06 20.39
N ASP A 102 14.83 -0.96 20.20
CA ASP A 102 16.09 -0.69 19.50
C ASP A 102 16.00 -0.89 17.98
N VAL A 103 14.83 -1.28 17.47
CA VAL A 103 14.58 -1.55 16.06
C VAL A 103 13.58 -0.55 15.52
N ALA A 104 13.85 0.01 14.34
CA ALA A 104 12.88 0.80 13.60
C ALA A 104 12.34 -0.01 12.42
N SER A 105 11.02 0.01 12.21
CA SER A 105 10.42 -0.53 10.99
C SER A 105 10.11 0.57 10.00
N VAL A 106 10.23 0.26 8.72
CA VAL A 106 9.80 1.11 7.61
C VAL A 106 8.88 0.30 6.72
N SER A 107 7.68 0.81 6.51
CA SER A 107 6.72 0.25 5.56
C SER A 107 6.58 1.19 4.38
N VAL A 108 6.72 0.65 3.17
CA VAL A 108 6.49 1.37 1.90
C VAL A 108 5.27 0.78 1.24
N LEU A 109 4.28 1.62 0.99
CA LEU A 109 3.04 1.27 0.31
C LEU A 109 2.92 2.11 -0.96
N GLU A 110 2.80 1.47 -2.11
CA GLU A 110 2.37 2.09 -3.35
C GLU A 110 0.85 1.93 -3.48
N THR A 111 0.16 3.02 -3.76
CA THR A 111 -1.24 2.99 -4.22
C THR A 111 -1.26 3.37 -5.68
N ARG A 112 -1.82 2.51 -6.53
CA ARG A 112 -1.83 2.69 -7.98
C ARG A 112 -3.25 2.67 -8.51
N GLU A 113 -3.50 3.53 -9.50
CA GLU A 113 -4.79 3.63 -10.17
C GLU A 113 -4.60 3.75 -11.68
N ARG A 114 -5.59 3.25 -12.42
CA ARG A 114 -5.66 3.36 -13.88
C ARG A 114 -6.90 4.12 -14.28
N TRP A 115 -6.75 5.03 -15.26
CA TRP A 115 -7.85 5.73 -15.87
C TRP A 115 -8.52 4.86 -16.95
N HIS A 116 -9.81 4.69 -16.84
CA HIS A 116 -10.59 4.04 -17.89
C HIS A 116 -11.31 5.08 -18.74
N ALA A 117 -10.77 5.32 -19.94
CA ALA A 117 -11.31 6.30 -20.89
C ALA A 117 -12.55 5.79 -21.63
N ARG A 118 -12.93 4.52 -21.49
CA ARG A 118 -14.10 3.95 -22.17
C ARG A 118 -15.15 3.56 -21.16
N GLY A 119 -16.30 4.26 -21.23
CA GLY A 119 -17.57 3.66 -20.90
C GLY A 119 -17.81 2.55 -21.92
N GLY A 120 -17.74 1.27 -21.54
CA GLY A 120 -18.27 0.18 -22.36
C GLY A 120 -19.79 0.30 -22.43
N VAL A 121 -20.44 -0.64 -23.11
CA VAL A 121 -21.92 -0.75 -23.23
C VAL A 121 -22.62 -0.68 -21.86
N THR A 122 -21.90 -0.84 -20.76
CA THR A 122 -22.37 -0.83 -19.37
C THR A 122 -22.27 0.54 -18.68
N GLN A 123 -22.00 1.64 -19.36
CA GLN A 123 -21.93 3.00 -18.79
C GLN A 123 -21.04 3.11 -17.53
N GLN A 124 -19.93 2.38 -17.47
CA GLN A 124 -18.97 2.57 -16.40
C GLN A 124 -18.43 4.00 -16.49
N ALA A 125 -18.67 4.78 -15.45
CA ALA A 125 -18.25 6.17 -15.38
C ALA A 125 -16.73 6.26 -15.63
N LEU A 126 -16.34 7.24 -16.44
CA LEU A 126 -14.95 7.66 -16.61
C LEU A 126 -14.37 8.00 -15.25
N LYS A 127 -13.50 7.15 -14.72
CA LYS A 127 -12.90 7.35 -13.38
C LYS A 127 -11.59 6.61 -13.24
N TRP A 128 -10.87 6.96 -12.20
CA TRP A 128 -9.73 6.21 -11.71
C TRP A 128 -10.19 4.96 -10.98
N TRP A 129 -9.55 3.84 -11.28
CA TRP A 129 -9.78 2.55 -10.66
C TRP A 129 -8.51 2.07 -10.00
N ALA A 130 -8.63 1.60 -8.76
CA ALA A 130 -7.52 0.97 -8.08
C ALA A 130 -7.08 -0.29 -8.85
N ILE A 131 -5.77 -0.43 -9.02
CA ILE A 131 -5.11 -1.60 -9.58
C ILE A 131 -4.01 -2.08 -8.64
N GLU A 132 -3.46 -3.25 -8.89
CA GLU A 132 -2.37 -3.78 -8.10
C GLU A 132 -1.13 -2.88 -8.18
N PRO A 133 -0.44 -2.64 -7.05
CA PRO A 133 0.84 -1.95 -7.02
C PRO A 133 1.90 -2.66 -7.87
N SER A 134 2.90 -1.91 -8.33
CA SER A 134 4.05 -2.50 -8.99
C SER A 134 5.09 -2.95 -7.97
N GLU A 135 5.29 -4.26 -7.85
CA GLU A 135 6.33 -4.81 -6.98
C GLU A 135 7.73 -4.32 -7.37
N GLU A 136 8.02 -4.23 -8.67
CA GLU A 136 9.30 -3.74 -9.17
C GLU A 136 9.57 -2.31 -8.69
N VAL A 137 8.58 -1.42 -8.79
CA VAL A 137 8.71 -0.03 -8.39
C VAL A 137 8.83 0.08 -6.88
N THR A 138 8.02 -0.66 -6.12
CA THR A 138 8.09 -0.68 -4.65
C THR A 138 9.44 -1.21 -4.18
N ASN A 139 9.94 -2.30 -4.78
CA ASN A 139 11.26 -2.84 -4.49
C ASN A 139 12.36 -1.81 -4.79
N GLY A 140 12.27 -1.09 -5.91
CA GLY A 140 13.23 -0.03 -6.23
C GLY A 140 13.25 1.12 -5.22
N VAL A 141 12.13 1.44 -4.57
CA VAL A 141 12.08 2.41 -3.46
C VAL A 141 12.79 1.84 -2.23
N VAL A 142 12.49 0.58 -1.89
CA VAL A 142 13.10 -0.11 -0.73
C VAL A 142 14.60 -0.27 -0.92
N ASP A 143 15.08 -0.61 -2.11
CA ASP A 143 16.51 -0.74 -2.40
C ASP A 143 17.26 0.59 -2.23
N ARG A 144 16.68 1.70 -2.69
CA ARG A 144 17.24 3.04 -2.45
C ARG A 144 17.27 3.40 -0.96
N LEU A 145 16.23 3.05 -0.22
CA LEU A 145 16.17 3.23 1.23
C LEU A 145 17.27 2.42 1.92
N ASN A 146 17.41 1.14 1.58
CA ASN A 146 18.44 0.25 2.10
C ASN A 146 19.85 0.80 1.87
N ALA A 147 20.15 1.28 0.66
CA ALA A 147 21.42 1.89 0.35
C ALA A 147 21.74 3.10 1.24
N ARG A 148 20.73 3.98 1.48
CA ARG A 148 20.88 5.15 2.35
C ARG A 148 21.05 4.77 3.81
N LEU A 149 20.29 3.81 4.30
CA LEU A 149 20.40 3.33 5.67
C LEU A 149 21.78 2.71 5.95
N LYS A 150 22.29 1.94 5.00
CA LYS A 150 23.64 1.40 5.08
C LYS A 150 24.70 2.50 5.20
N THR A 151 24.60 3.58 4.44
CA THR A 151 25.54 4.72 4.54
C THR A 151 25.42 5.47 5.87
N LYS A 152 24.28 5.41 6.54
CA LYS A 152 24.05 5.99 7.87
C LYS A 152 24.42 5.02 9.02
N GLY A 153 24.99 3.86 8.71
CA GLY A 153 25.43 2.86 9.69
C GLY A 153 24.28 2.06 10.31
N CYS A 154 23.13 1.99 9.65
CA CYS A 154 22.02 1.14 10.07
C CYS A 154 22.19 -0.27 9.49
N ALA A 155 21.94 -1.28 10.31
CA ALA A 155 21.97 -2.68 9.89
C ALA A 155 20.53 -3.22 9.78
N PRO A 156 20.24 -4.12 8.83
CA PRO A 156 18.99 -4.89 8.84
C PRO A 156 18.88 -5.68 10.15
N ALA A 157 17.66 -5.80 10.70
CA ALA A 157 17.37 -6.53 11.92
C ALA A 157 17.09 -8.02 11.64
#